data_e915c087840ad991287df1ff8fac1b55
#
_entry.id   e915c087840ad991287df1ff8fac1b55
#
_cell.length_a   1.000
_cell.length_b   1.000
_cell.length_c   1.000
_cell.angle_alpha   90.00
_cell.angle_beta   90.00
_cell.angle_gamma   90.00
#
_symmetry.space_group_name_H-M   'P 1'
#
loop_
_entity.id
_entity.type
_entity.pdbx_description
1 polymer ?
#
loop_
_entity_poly.entity_id
_entity_poly.type
_entity_poly.pdbx_seq_one_letter_code
_entity_poly.pdbx_strand_id
1 'polypeptide(L)'
;PEACRGETEEQEDLAAPAHLVICPHDPGQPGKRRIGHSGYDTAAASAENEHPRRSPVTAPSPRVGVIGLGYVGLPLAVVFAEAGVPVLGLDVVDEKVAAINAGISHIEDVPSDRLAPLVERGLVRASTDLDEVTGLEAIIICLPTPLDEHREPDLSAVLGAARDLAPRLQKGQVVVLESTTYPGTT
;
A
#
# COMPACT_ATOMS: atom_id res chain seq x y z
N PRO A 1 -63.89 -6.76 -9.34
CA PRO A 1 -63.06 -6.09 -8.38
C PRO A 1 -61.70 -6.74 -8.35
N GLU A 2 -60.77 -6.02 -8.95
CA GLU A 2 -59.44 -6.49 -9.28
C GLU A 2 -58.54 -6.38 -8.08
N ALA A 3 -57.76 -7.45 -7.92
CA ALA A 3 -56.72 -7.55 -6.92
C ALA A 3 -55.44 -6.86 -7.42
N CYS A 4 -54.95 -5.90 -6.66
CA CYS A 4 -53.59 -5.35 -6.82
C CYS A 4 -52.56 -6.42 -6.48
N ARG A 5 -51.71 -6.76 -7.45
CA ARG A 5 -50.47 -7.50 -7.22
C ARG A 5 -49.40 -6.49 -6.85
N GLY A 6 -48.86 -6.63 -5.64
CA GLY A 6 -47.62 -5.99 -5.25
C GLY A 6 -46.47 -6.74 -5.84
N GLU A 7 -45.66 -6.05 -6.63
CA GLU A 7 -44.32 -6.50 -7.03
C GLU A 7 -43.37 -6.25 -5.85
N THR A 8 -42.83 -7.32 -5.32
CA THR A 8 -41.72 -7.26 -4.36
C THR A 8 -40.43 -7.08 -5.16
N GLU A 9 -39.85 -5.87 -5.10
CA GLU A 9 -38.46 -5.65 -5.50
C GLU A 9 -37.54 -6.49 -4.61
N GLU A 10 -36.93 -7.51 -5.21
CA GLU A 10 -35.77 -8.18 -4.64
C GLU A 10 -34.60 -7.20 -4.67
N GLN A 11 -34.28 -6.68 -3.51
CA GLN A 11 -33.10 -5.90 -3.25
C GLN A 11 -31.90 -6.85 -3.28
N GLU A 12 -31.14 -6.84 -4.38
CA GLU A 12 -29.84 -7.54 -4.48
C GLU A 12 -28.90 -7.00 -3.40
N ASP A 13 -28.61 -7.88 -2.47
CA ASP A 13 -27.66 -7.68 -1.37
C ASP A 13 -26.25 -7.64 -1.98
N LEU A 14 -25.78 -6.43 -2.32
CA LEU A 14 -24.41 -6.18 -2.74
C LEU A 14 -23.49 -6.55 -1.57
N ALA A 15 -22.83 -7.69 -1.69
CA ALA A 15 -21.82 -8.16 -0.77
C ALA A 15 -20.80 -7.06 -0.48
N ALA A 16 -20.73 -6.65 0.77
CA ALA A 16 -19.76 -5.68 1.26
C ALA A 16 -18.32 -6.18 1.02
N PRO A 17 -17.39 -5.30 0.65
CA PRO A 17 -16.00 -5.68 0.45
C PRO A 17 -15.41 -6.21 1.76
N ALA A 18 -14.60 -7.27 1.65
CA ALA A 18 -13.90 -7.88 2.76
C ALA A 18 -13.05 -6.82 3.50
N HIS A 19 -13.41 -6.54 4.75
CA HIS A 19 -12.68 -5.60 5.58
C HIS A 19 -11.35 -6.20 6.02
N LEU A 20 -10.26 -5.55 5.64
CA LEU A 20 -8.94 -5.78 6.20
C LEU A 20 -8.98 -5.45 7.70
N VAL A 21 -8.92 -6.46 8.57
CA VAL A 21 -8.83 -6.26 10.02
C VAL A 21 -7.38 -5.93 10.36
N ILE A 22 -7.07 -4.65 10.53
CA ILE A 22 -5.80 -4.20 11.13
C ILE A 22 -6.01 -4.21 12.65
N CYS A 23 -5.38 -5.14 13.37
CA CYS A 23 -5.32 -5.08 14.83
C CYS A 23 -4.42 -3.92 15.26
N PRO A 24 -4.91 -2.93 16.05
CA PRO A 24 -4.05 -1.87 16.56
C PRO A 24 -3.10 -2.42 17.61
N HIS A 25 -1.81 -2.16 17.44
CA HIS A 25 -0.79 -2.40 18.45
C HIS A 25 -0.96 -1.35 19.57
N ASP A 26 -1.15 -1.83 20.81
CA ASP A 26 -1.30 -0.99 22.01
C ASP A 26 0.07 -0.41 22.42
N PRO A 27 0.28 0.93 22.38
CA PRO A 27 1.50 1.52 22.92
C PRO A 27 1.34 1.72 24.44
N GLY A 28 2.09 0.94 25.20
CA GLY A 28 2.15 0.95 26.67
C GLY A 28 2.24 2.33 27.27
N GLN A 29 1.59 2.51 28.38
CA GLN A 29 1.40 3.73 29.16
C GLN A 29 2.70 4.42 29.57
N PRO A 30 2.79 5.78 29.50
CA PRO A 30 3.95 6.52 30.01
C PRO A 30 3.88 6.67 31.54
N GLY A 31 4.94 6.21 32.19
CA GLY A 31 5.17 6.39 33.61
C GLY A 31 5.36 7.86 34.01
N LYS A 32 4.71 8.26 35.07
CA LYS A 32 4.80 9.58 35.73
C LYS A 32 6.24 9.87 36.18
N ARG A 33 6.86 10.93 35.66
CA ARG A 33 8.09 11.51 36.26
C ARG A 33 7.75 12.77 37.05
N ARG A 34 8.24 12.78 38.29
CA ARG A 34 8.16 13.90 39.23
C ARG A 34 9.02 15.09 38.77
N ILE A 35 8.46 16.29 38.94
CA ILE A 35 9.14 17.57 38.76
C ILE A 35 9.94 17.86 40.02
N GLY A 36 11.26 18.03 39.88
CA GLY A 36 12.13 18.62 40.93
C GLY A 36 12.64 19.96 40.45
N HIS A 37 12.32 21.02 41.20
CA HIS A 37 12.92 22.34 41.03
C HIS A 37 14.26 22.38 41.77
N SER A 38 15.31 22.90 41.16
CA SER A 38 16.37 23.66 41.82
C SER A 38 17.40 24.22 40.85
N GLY A 39 17.75 25.51 41.02
CA GLY A 39 19.08 26.06 40.81
C GLY A 39 19.33 26.78 39.49
N TYR A 40 19.25 28.10 39.49
CA TYR A 40 19.87 28.99 38.51
C TYR A 40 21.39 29.02 38.76
N ASP A 41 22.18 28.80 37.75
CA ASP A 41 23.55 29.31 37.65
C ASP A 41 23.84 29.79 36.24
N THR A 42 24.15 31.08 36.16
CA THR A 42 24.54 31.80 34.97
C THR A 42 26.05 31.60 34.74
N ALA A 43 26.42 30.91 33.66
CA ALA A 43 27.74 30.99 33.08
C ALA A 43 27.64 31.08 31.57
N ALA A 44 27.99 32.24 31.03
CA ALA A 44 28.15 32.48 29.61
C ALA A 44 29.33 31.67 29.09
N ALA A 45 29.07 30.76 28.16
CA ALA A 45 30.09 30.18 27.31
C ALA A 45 29.53 30.15 25.87
N SER A 46 30.20 30.89 25.02
CA SER A 46 30.06 30.89 23.58
C SER A 46 30.24 29.48 23.04
N ALA A 47 29.10 28.79 22.79
CA ALA A 47 29.08 27.52 22.07
C ALA A 47 28.79 27.81 20.60
N GLU A 48 29.76 27.54 19.77
CA GLU A 48 29.68 27.51 18.32
C GLU A 48 28.47 26.63 17.93
N ASN A 49 27.66 27.21 17.06
CA ASN A 49 26.43 26.58 16.56
C ASN A 49 26.78 25.42 15.62
N GLU A 50 27.22 24.30 16.19
CA GLU A 50 27.29 23.05 15.46
C GLU A 50 25.84 22.56 15.24
N HIS A 51 25.31 22.88 14.06
CA HIS A 51 24.16 22.22 13.54
C HIS A 51 24.45 20.71 13.55
N PRO A 52 23.68 19.89 14.28
CA PRO A 52 23.85 18.45 14.20
C PRO A 52 23.67 18.07 12.72
N ARG A 53 24.73 17.56 12.11
CA ARG A 53 24.67 16.97 10.76
C ARG A 53 23.57 15.94 10.83
N ARG A 54 22.43 16.21 10.17
CA ARG A 54 21.39 15.22 9.98
C ARG A 54 22.05 14.02 9.30
N SER A 55 22.15 12.92 10.02
CA SER A 55 22.50 11.63 9.41
C SER A 55 21.61 11.44 8.18
N PRO A 56 22.13 10.94 7.07
CA PRO A 56 21.30 10.67 5.91
C PRO A 56 20.14 9.80 6.36
N VAL A 57 18.92 10.33 6.23
CA VAL A 57 17.70 9.58 6.53
C VAL A 57 17.65 8.48 5.48
N THR A 58 18.08 7.29 5.85
CA THR A 58 17.93 6.11 4.99
C THR A 58 16.44 5.94 4.76
N ALA A 59 16.03 5.89 3.49
CA ALA A 59 14.63 5.63 3.16
C ALA A 59 14.17 4.35 3.87
N PRO A 60 12.97 4.34 4.46
CA PRO A 60 12.49 3.16 5.16
C PRO A 60 12.36 1.97 4.18
N SER A 61 12.72 0.78 4.63
CA SER A 61 12.58 -0.43 3.83
C SER A 61 11.09 -0.71 3.58
N PRO A 62 10.69 -1.07 2.36
CA PRO A 62 9.32 -1.45 2.06
C PRO A 62 8.86 -2.64 2.90
N ARG A 63 7.60 -2.60 3.36
CA ARG A 63 6.96 -3.70 4.09
C ARG A 63 5.84 -4.35 3.30
N VAL A 64 5.19 -3.56 2.44
CA VAL A 64 4.08 -4.00 1.60
C VAL A 64 4.48 -3.88 0.14
N GLY A 65 4.21 -4.92 -0.64
CA GLY A 65 4.29 -4.93 -2.09
C GLY A 65 2.91 -4.83 -2.73
N VAL A 66 2.77 -4.02 -3.76
CA VAL A 66 1.56 -3.95 -4.57
C VAL A 66 1.92 -4.29 -6.01
N ILE A 67 1.38 -5.40 -6.53
CA ILE A 67 1.63 -5.88 -7.89
C ILE A 67 0.51 -5.40 -8.81
N GLY A 68 0.90 -4.63 -9.83
CA GLY A 68 -0.01 -3.93 -10.73
C GLY A 68 -0.33 -2.52 -10.21
N LEU A 69 0.28 -1.51 -10.84
CA LEU A 69 0.12 -0.10 -10.46
C LEU A 69 -0.90 0.61 -11.37
N GLY A 70 -2.06 -0.04 -11.55
CA GLY A 70 -3.21 0.51 -12.25
C GLY A 70 -4.18 1.26 -11.34
N TYR A 71 -5.46 1.33 -11.76
CA TYR A 71 -6.55 2.06 -11.08
C TYR A 71 -6.88 1.57 -9.66
N VAL A 72 -6.48 0.35 -9.31
CA VAL A 72 -6.64 -0.19 -7.95
C VAL A 72 -5.32 -0.12 -7.19
N GLY A 73 -4.23 -0.59 -7.80
CA GLY A 73 -2.97 -0.77 -7.09
C GLY A 73 -2.26 0.54 -6.72
N LEU A 74 -2.22 1.54 -7.60
CA LEU A 74 -1.57 2.82 -7.28
C LEU A 74 -2.30 3.58 -6.16
N PRO A 75 -3.65 3.73 -6.20
CA PRO A 75 -4.39 4.31 -5.07
C PRO A 75 -4.16 3.56 -3.76
N LEU A 76 -4.15 2.23 -3.80
CA LEU A 76 -3.90 1.42 -2.61
C LEU A 76 -2.49 1.65 -2.04
N ALA A 77 -1.47 1.69 -2.90
CA ALA A 77 -0.10 2.00 -2.50
C ALA A 77 0.02 3.37 -1.82
N VAL A 78 -0.68 4.37 -2.37
CA VAL A 78 -0.72 5.73 -1.79
C VAL A 78 -1.39 5.73 -0.42
N VAL A 79 -2.51 5.01 -0.23
CA VAL A 79 -3.20 4.93 1.07
C VAL A 79 -2.30 4.30 2.14
N PHE A 80 -1.58 3.23 1.83
CA PHE A 80 -0.60 2.64 2.76
C PHE A 80 0.52 3.64 3.10
N ALA A 81 1.06 4.31 2.09
CA ALA A 81 2.14 5.28 2.28
C ALA A 81 1.70 6.50 3.12
N GLU A 82 0.47 6.99 2.93
CA GLU A 82 -0.12 8.05 3.75
C GLU A 82 -0.31 7.63 5.21
N ALA A 83 -0.60 6.34 5.45
CA ALA A 83 -0.62 5.76 6.78
C ALA A 83 0.79 5.53 7.37
N GLY A 84 1.85 5.90 6.64
CA GLY A 84 3.24 5.77 7.09
C GLY A 84 3.85 4.38 6.86
N VAL A 85 3.18 3.52 6.09
CA VAL A 85 3.70 2.19 5.72
C VAL A 85 4.47 2.30 4.41
N PRO A 86 5.78 1.98 4.38
CA PRO A 86 6.56 2.02 3.15
C PRO A 86 6.10 0.94 2.17
N VAL A 87 5.89 1.31 0.90
CA VAL A 87 5.34 0.45 -0.15
C VAL A 87 6.32 0.31 -1.30
N LEU A 88 6.44 -0.92 -1.80
CA LEU A 88 7.03 -1.25 -3.08
C LEU A 88 5.92 -1.53 -4.09
N GLY A 89 5.77 -0.67 -5.09
CA GLY A 89 4.94 -0.95 -6.24
C GLY A 89 5.70 -1.80 -7.26
N LEU A 90 5.05 -2.80 -7.82
CA LEU A 90 5.62 -3.67 -8.86
C LEU A 90 4.73 -3.61 -10.11
N ASP A 91 5.31 -3.26 -11.24
CA ASP A 91 4.61 -3.25 -12.53
C ASP A 91 5.58 -3.64 -13.65
N VAL A 92 5.08 -4.28 -14.69
CA VAL A 92 5.91 -4.76 -15.82
C VAL A 92 6.22 -3.65 -16.83
N VAL A 93 5.62 -2.47 -16.72
CA VAL A 93 5.76 -1.36 -17.66
C VAL A 93 6.81 -0.38 -17.14
N ASP A 94 8.00 -0.36 -17.74
CA ASP A 94 9.12 0.49 -17.33
C ASP A 94 8.79 1.97 -17.28
N GLU A 95 8.05 2.49 -18.27
CA GLU A 95 7.66 3.89 -18.35
C GLU A 95 6.76 4.29 -17.18
N LYS A 96 5.86 3.39 -16.77
CA LYS A 96 4.98 3.59 -15.62
C LYS A 96 5.77 3.64 -14.32
N VAL A 97 6.70 2.69 -14.15
CA VAL A 97 7.61 2.64 -12.99
C VAL A 97 8.47 3.90 -12.90
N ALA A 98 9.04 4.34 -14.02
CA ALA A 98 9.84 5.56 -14.08
C ALA A 98 9.01 6.80 -13.73
N ALA A 99 7.79 6.92 -14.25
CA ALA A 99 6.89 8.03 -13.96
C ALA A 99 6.54 8.10 -12.46
N ILE A 100 6.16 6.97 -11.87
CA ILE A 100 5.82 6.89 -10.44
C ILE A 100 7.02 7.29 -9.58
N ASN A 101 8.22 6.80 -9.88
CA ASN A 101 9.44 7.15 -9.16
C ASN A 101 9.84 8.64 -9.33
N ALA A 102 9.36 9.30 -10.39
CA ALA A 102 9.45 10.74 -10.57
C ALA A 102 8.32 11.52 -9.88
N GLY A 103 7.43 10.87 -9.15
CA GLY A 103 6.27 11.48 -8.51
C GLY A 103 5.14 11.85 -9.50
N ILE A 104 5.16 11.30 -10.71
CA ILE A 104 4.17 11.55 -11.75
C ILE A 104 3.17 10.40 -11.77
N SER A 105 1.91 10.71 -11.53
CA SER A 105 0.82 9.75 -11.59
C SER A 105 0.20 9.70 -12.99
N HIS A 106 -0.21 8.51 -13.40
CA HIS A 106 -1.00 8.24 -14.60
C HIS A 106 -2.47 7.90 -14.28
N ILE A 107 -2.87 8.02 -13.00
CA ILE A 107 -4.23 7.73 -12.50
C ILE A 107 -4.87 9.03 -12.03
N GLU A 108 -6.07 9.34 -12.53
CA GLU A 108 -6.79 10.57 -12.18
C GLU A 108 -7.14 10.65 -10.69
N ASP A 109 -7.51 9.52 -10.08
CA ASP A 109 -7.85 9.42 -8.64
C ASP A 109 -6.65 9.61 -7.71
N VAL A 110 -5.44 9.58 -8.26
CA VAL A 110 -4.18 9.86 -7.54
C VAL A 110 -3.45 10.98 -8.26
N PRO A 111 -3.71 12.24 -7.95
CA PRO A 111 -3.00 13.35 -8.57
C PRO A 111 -1.52 13.35 -8.17
N SER A 112 -0.66 13.86 -9.06
CA SER A 112 0.80 13.83 -8.85
C SER A 112 1.25 14.63 -7.62
N ASP A 113 0.55 15.67 -7.24
CA ASP A 113 0.82 16.44 -6.01
C ASP A 113 0.57 15.63 -4.72
N ARG A 114 -0.27 14.60 -4.80
CA ARG A 114 -0.48 13.64 -3.71
C ARG A 114 0.60 12.55 -3.68
N LEU A 115 1.05 12.10 -4.86
CA LEU A 115 2.05 11.04 -5.00
C LEU A 115 3.48 11.54 -4.71
N ALA A 116 3.88 12.68 -5.29
CA ALA A 116 5.25 13.18 -5.24
C ALA A 116 5.83 13.31 -3.82
N PRO A 117 5.12 13.86 -2.82
CA PRO A 117 5.65 13.95 -1.46
C PRO A 117 5.90 12.57 -0.81
N LEU A 118 5.15 11.53 -1.20
CA LEU A 118 5.34 10.18 -0.69
C LEU A 118 6.57 9.52 -1.28
N VAL A 119 6.82 9.75 -2.57
CA VAL A 119 8.04 9.31 -3.26
C VAL A 119 9.28 10.01 -2.69
N GLU A 120 9.25 11.35 -2.53
CA GLU A 120 10.34 12.13 -1.93
C GLU A 120 10.70 11.67 -0.51
N ARG A 121 9.70 11.24 0.27
CA ARG A 121 9.88 10.67 1.61
C ARG A 121 10.36 9.21 1.60
N GLY A 122 10.46 8.58 0.44
CA GLY A 122 10.79 7.16 0.29
C GLY A 122 9.70 6.21 0.79
N LEU A 123 8.46 6.68 0.93
CA LEU A 123 7.31 5.86 1.34
C LEU A 123 6.66 5.12 0.16
N VAL A 124 6.85 5.60 -1.06
CA VAL A 124 6.46 4.91 -2.29
C VAL A 124 7.68 4.78 -3.17
N ARG A 125 7.94 3.59 -3.64
CA ARG A 125 8.93 3.28 -4.67
C ARG A 125 8.33 2.26 -5.62
N ALA A 126 8.64 2.36 -6.91
CA ALA A 126 8.21 1.41 -7.91
C ALA A 126 9.41 0.68 -8.53
N SER A 127 9.21 -0.59 -8.94
CA SER A 127 10.22 -1.43 -9.57
C SER A 127 9.58 -2.37 -10.59
N THR A 128 10.37 -2.83 -11.56
CA THR A 128 10.01 -3.95 -12.44
C THR A 128 10.61 -5.26 -11.97
N ASP A 129 11.49 -5.24 -10.98
CA ASP A 129 12.17 -6.41 -10.45
C ASP A 129 11.32 -7.14 -9.40
N LEU A 130 10.80 -8.30 -9.78
CA LEU A 130 9.99 -9.13 -8.90
C LEU A 130 10.82 -9.82 -7.79
N ASP A 131 12.14 -9.89 -7.89
CA ASP A 131 12.98 -10.47 -6.84
C ASP A 131 12.96 -9.65 -5.54
N GLU A 132 12.57 -8.37 -5.64
CA GLU A 132 12.45 -7.48 -4.49
C GLU A 132 11.31 -7.83 -3.51
N VAL A 133 10.41 -8.77 -3.87
CA VAL A 133 9.35 -9.24 -2.96
C VAL A 133 9.89 -10.02 -1.76
N THR A 134 11.13 -10.50 -1.83
CA THR A 134 11.70 -11.37 -0.78
C THR A 134 11.81 -10.71 0.59
N GLY A 135 11.87 -9.38 0.65
CA GLY A 135 11.96 -8.63 1.91
C GLY A 135 10.65 -8.10 2.46
N LEU A 136 9.52 -8.38 1.80
CA LEU A 136 8.21 -7.83 2.14
C LEU A 136 7.48 -8.70 3.16
N GLU A 137 6.59 -8.10 3.95
CA GLU A 137 5.72 -8.80 4.89
C GLU A 137 4.39 -9.19 4.25
N ALA A 138 3.87 -8.34 3.36
CA ALA A 138 2.63 -8.58 2.63
C ALA A 138 2.78 -8.23 1.15
N ILE A 139 2.12 -8.99 0.29
CA ILE A 139 2.09 -8.80 -1.16
C ILE A 139 0.64 -8.78 -1.60
N ILE A 140 0.23 -7.70 -2.26
CA ILE A 140 -1.15 -7.50 -2.71
C ILE A 140 -1.15 -7.51 -4.24
N ILE A 141 -1.95 -8.38 -4.83
CA ILE A 141 -2.07 -8.55 -6.28
C ILE A 141 -3.29 -7.76 -6.77
N CYS A 142 -3.04 -6.70 -7.57
CA CYS A 142 -4.04 -5.79 -8.14
C CYS A 142 -3.98 -5.81 -9.68
N LEU A 143 -3.99 -6.98 -10.27
CA LEU A 143 -3.88 -7.16 -11.71
C LEU A 143 -5.26 -7.12 -12.38
N PRO A 144 -5.35 -6.63 -13.62
CA PRO A 144 -6.61 -6.60 -14.35
C PRO A 144 -7.09 -8.02 -14.67
N THR A 145 -8.40 -8.22 -14.58
CA THR A 145 -9.11 -9.46 -14.96
C THR A 145 -10.23 -9.10 -15.95
N PRO A 146 -9.86 -8.75 -17.20
CA PRO A 146 -10.86 -8.41 -18.22
C PRO A 146 -11.77 -9.60 -18.51
N LEU A 147 -12.97 -9.34 -19.02
CA LEU A 147 -13.85 -10.41 -19.48
C LEU A 147 -13.37 -10.90 -20.86
N ASP A 148 -13.36 -12.21 -21.03
CA ASP A 148 -13.11 -12.86 -22.31
C ASP A 148 -14.34 -12.78 -23.25
N GLU A 149 -14.27 -13.44 -24.43
CA GLU A 149 -15.36 -13.52 -25.41
C GLU A 149 -16.61 -14.23 -24.86
N HIS A 150 -16.44 -15.07 -23.83
CA HIS A 150 -17.51 -15.81 -23.16
C HIS A 150 -18.06 -15.07 -21.92
N ARG A 151 -17.57 -13.86 -21.64
CA ARG A 151 -17.87 -13.05 -20.44
C ARG A 151 -17.39 -13.72 -19.14
N GLU A 152 -16.34 -14.54 -19.24
CA GLU A 152 -15.64 -15.08 -18.08
C GLU A 152 -14.40 -14.23 -17.76
N PRO A 153 -14.02 -14.05 -16.49
CA PRO A 153 -12.80 -13.31 -16.13
C PRO A 153 -11.54 -13.99 -16.68
N ASP A 154 -10.76 -13.29 -17.48
CA ASP A 154 -9.43 -13.75 -17.90
C ASP A 154 -8.45 -13.59 -16.74
N LEU A 155 -8.08 -14.70 -16.14
CA LEU A 155 -7.14 -14.78 -15.02
C LEU A 155 -5.68 -14.94 -15.44
N SER A 156 -5.36 -14.86 -16.74
CA SER A 156 -4.02 -15.12 -17.26
C SER A 156 -2.94 -14.29 -16.57
N ALA A 157 -3.19 -13.00 -16.35
CA ALA A 157 -2.27 -12.09 -15.66
C ALA A 157 -2.05 -12.49 -14.19
N VAL A 158 -3.13 -12.84 -13.48
CA VAL A 158 -3.07 -13.28 -12.08
C VAL A 158 -2.31 -14.60 -11.95
N LEU A 159 -2.62 -15.57 -12.80
CA LEU A 159 -1.95 -16.88 -12.81
C LEU A 159 -0.47 -16.75 -13.21
N GLY A 160 -0.14 -15.87 -14.15
CA GLY A 160 1.24 -15.54 -14.51
C GLY A 160 2.00 -15.01 -13.31
N ALA A 161 1.48 -13.96 -12.68
CA ALA A 161 2.09 -13.35 -11.48
C ALA A 161 2.23 -14.36 -10.33
N ALA A 162 1.23 -15.21 -10.10
CA ALA A 162 1.30 -16.23 -9.06
C ALA A 162 2.42 -17.26 -9.31
N ARG A 163 2.61 -17.68 -10.57
CA ARG A 163 3.71 -18.58 -10.94
C ARG A 163 5.07 -17.94 -10.76
N ASP A 164 5.20 -16.66 -11.12
CA ASP A 164 6.45 -15.92 -11.00
C ASP A 164 6.78 -15.58 -9.54
N LEU A 165 5.75 -15.34 -8.71
CA LEU A 165 5.89 -15.11 -7.28
C LEU A 165 6.26 -16.37 -6.50
N ALA A 166 5.67 -17.51 -6.82
CA ALA A 166 5.75 -18.74 -6.02
C ALA A 166 7.18 -19.13 -5.60
N PRO A 167 8.21 -19.10 -6.49
CA PRO A 167 9.59 -19.44 -6.11
C PRO A 167 10.27 -18.37 -5.23
N ARG A 168 9.70 -17.17 -5.10
CA ARG A 168 10.26 -16.03 -4.38
C ARG A 168 9.64 -15.84 -3.00
N LEU A 169 8.49 -16.47 -2.76
CA LEU A 169 7.78 -16.34 -1.48
C LEU A 169 8.56 -16.94 -0.32
N GLN A 170 8.50 -16.26 0.80
CA GLN A 170 9.14 -16.69 2.05
C GLN A 170 8.08 -17.02 3.11
N LYS A 171 8.46 -17.90 4.03
CA LYS A 171 7.60 -18.27 5.15
C LYS A 171 7.27 -17.02 6.01
N GLY A 172 5.99 -16.80 6.24
CA GLY A 172 5.48 -15.69 7.04
C GLY A 172 4.96 -14.52 6.23
N GLN A 173 5.19 -14.49 4.92
CA GLN A 173 4.59 -13.49 4.04
C GLN A 173 3.09 -13.77 3.86
N VAL A 174 2.31 -12.69 3.78
CA VAL A 174 0.89 -12.73 3.44
C VAL A 174 0.72 -12.33 1.99
N VAL A 175 0.01 -13.14 1.21
CA VAL A 175 -0.38 -12.81 -0.17
C VAL A 175 -1.88 -12.57 -0.23
N VAL A 176 -2.28 -11.42 -0.76
CA VAL A 176 -3.67 -11.00 -0.89
C VAL A 176 -3.99 -10.83 -2.37
N LEU A 177 -5.10 -11.37 -2.82
CA LEU A 177 -5.63 -11.17 -4.17
C LEU A 177 -6.78 -10.16 -4.09
N GLU A 178 -6.57 -8.97 -4.65
CA GLU A 178 -7.57 -7.90 -4.76
C GLU A 178 -8.27 -7.87 -6.12
N SER A 179 -7.77 -8.65 -7.08
CA SER A 179 -8.38 -8.75 -8.40
C SER A 179 -9.75 -9.42 -8.33
N THR A 180 -10.68 -8.98 -9.17
CA THR A 180 -12.00 -9.62 -9.31
C THR A 180 -11.85 -11.06 -9.78
N THR A 181 -12.45 -12.00 -9.07
CA THR A 181 -12.38 -13.42 -9.35
C THR A 181 -13.75 -14.10 -9.12
N TYR A 182 -13.81 -15.39 -9.36
CA TYR A 182 -15.00 -16.20 -9.08
C TYR A 182 -14.71 -17.23 -7.97
N PRO A 183 -15.75 -17.82 -7.36
CA PRO A 183 -15.58 -18.81 -6.29
C PRO A 183 -14.71 -19.98 -6.73
N GLY A 184 -13.69 -20.32 -5.91
CA GLY A 184 -12.75 -21.41 -6.18
C GLY A 184 -11.47 -21.00 -6.89
N THR A 185 -11.20 -19.70 -7.10
CA THR A 185 -9.94 -19.20 -7.68
C THR A 185 -8.77 -19.29 -6.71
N THR A 186 -9.00 -19.16 -5.41
CA THR A 186 -8.00 -19.19 -4.32
C THR A 186 -8.07 -20.48 -3.54
#